data_f656556fed6d4fbad57421771c0452fe
#
_entry.id   f656556fed6d4fbad57421771c0452fe
#
_cell.length_a   1.000
_cell.length_b   1.000
_cell.length_c   1.000
_cell.angle_alpha   90.00
_cell.angle_beta   90.00
_cell.angle_gamma   90.00
#
_symmetry.space_group_name_H-M   'P 1'
#
loop_
_entity.id
_entity.type
_entity.pdbx_description
1 polymer ?
#
loop_
_entity_poly.entity_id
_entity_poly.type
_entity_poly.pdbx_seq_one_letter_code
_entity_poly.pdbx_strand_id
1 'polypeptide(L)'
;KEQSGNTKDWNLWIWGENANGNSYEFTGEDEFGKYAKINIDGDYNRVGFIIRTNEWEKDGSDRWIENIKDGRAEVWILSGDEKVYNSKPSSDLSIQKASIDSFNEITVTTNVPFHIKERNIEIEGIKIKNISPYDRNSGNITNKFKIITEQKIDLKQTYKVKIENVADTNTEIGKVIRSEEFDHSFYYGGNDLGNIYTPQHTKFRVWAPTASEAKLVTYKKWNDKIGTEINMQQSEKGTWKAELKGNQKGLYYTYKVKIGDKWIEAVDPYARAASVNGDKGAVVDLEETNPKKWKANKKLKFINPEDAIIYELHVRDLSIQP
;
A
#
# COMPACT_ATOMS: atom_id res chain seq x y z
N LYS A 1 -26.03 1.96 4.48
CA LYS A 1 -27.05 2.76 5.22
C LYS A 1 -26.32 3.91 5.88
N GLU A 2 -26.52 5.16 5.44
CA GLU A 2 -26.15 6.34 6.22
C GLU A 2 -26.92 6.33 7.54
N GLN A 3 -26.21 6.55 8.64
CA GLN A 3 -26.88 6.80 9.92
C GLN A 3 -27.68 8.10 9.81
N SER A 4 -28.91 8.07 10.30
CA SER A 4 -29.74 9.26 10.48
C SER A 4 -29.00 10.28 11.32
N GLY A 5 -28.55 11.37 10.69
CA GLY A 5 -27.83 12.48 11.35
C GLY A 5 -26.69 13.10 10.55
N ASN A 6 -26.19 12.48 9.51
CA ASN A 6 -25.16 13.08 8.67
C ASN A 6 -25.83 13.70 7.42
N THR A 7 -26.04 15.00 7.46
CA THR A 7 -26.68 15.80 6.40
C THR A 7 -25.72 16.15 5.26
N LYS A 8 -24.66 15.36 5.03
CA LYS A 8 -23.76 15.60 3.89
C LYS A 8 -24.49 15.27 2.60
N ASP A 9 -24.48 16.21 1.67
CA ASP A 9 -25.02 16.04 0.32
C ASP A 9 -24.06 15.18 -0.52
N TRP A 10 -24.17 13.86 -0.37
CA TRP A 10 -23.43 12.89 -1.17
C TRP A 10 -24.00 12.82 -2.57
N ASN A 11 -23.11 12.81 -3.56
CA ASN A 11 -23.43 12.61 -4.97
C ASN A 11 -22.43 11.64 -5.62
N LEU A 12 -22.63 11.37 -6.88
CA LEU A 12 -21.81 10.49 -7.69
C LEU A 12 -21.05 11.31 -8.73
N TRP A 13 -19.74 11.14 -8.80
CA TRP A 13 -18.95 11.60 -9.93
C TRP A 13 -18.62 10.42 -10.81
N ILE A 14 -19.08 10.41 -12.06
CA ILE A 14 -19.02 9.25 -12.97
C ILE A 14 -18.34 9.64 -14.26
N TRP A 15 -17.46 8.77 -14.75
CA TRP A 15 -16.76 8.95 -16.04
C TRP A 15 -16.67 7.61 -16.80
N GLY A 16 -16.72 7.71 -18.14
CA GLY A 16 -16.38 6.62 -19.05
C GLY A 16 -14.86 6.50 -19.21
N GLU A 17 -14.42 5.41 -19.82
CA GLU A 17 -13.02 5.22 -20.18
C GLU A 17 -12.59 6.31 -21.18
N ASN A 18 -11.54 7.08 -20.81
CA ASN A 18 -11.05 8.24 -21.59
C ASN A 18 -12.04 9.41 -21.77
N ALA A 19 -13.07 9.53 -20.93
CA ALA A 19 -14.05 10.59 -20.96
C ALA A 19 -14.00 11.48 -19.71
N ASN A 20 -14.46 12.73 -19.83
CA ASN A 20 -14.62 13.61 -18.68
C ASN A 20 -15.77 13.11 -17.79
N GLY A 21 -15.60 13.26 -16.46
CA GLY A 21 -16.64 12.92 -15.51
C GLY A 21 -17.74 13.97 -15.39
N ASN A 22 -18.90 13.51 -14.95
CA ASN A 22 -20.04 14.36 -14.62
C ASN A 22 -20.57 14.02 -13.23
N SER A 23 -21.23 15.00 -12.58
CA SER A 23 -21.88 14.83 -11.29
C SER A 23 -23.33 14.34 -11.49
N TYR A 24 -23.73 13.37 -10.67
CA TYR A 24 -25.09 12.81 -10.66
C TYR A 24 -25.57 12.70 -9.21
N GLU A 25 -26.85 13.01 -9.02
CA GLU A 25 -27.50 12.90 -7.72
C GLU A 25 -28.09 11.51 -7.52
N PHE A 26 -28.26 11.10 -6.24
CA PHE A 26 -29.06 9.93 -5.92
C PHE A 26 -30.53 10.20 -6.28
N THR A 27 -31.18 9.25 -6.95
CA THR A 27 -32.54 9.39 -7.48
C THR A 27 -33.61 8.82 -6.58
N GLY A 28 -33.22 8.09 -5.54
CA GLY A 28 -34.15 7.50 -4.56
C GLY A 28 -33.44 6.76 -3.43
N GLU A 29 -34.24 6.14 -2.58
CA GLU A 29 -33.79 5.30 -1.46
C GLU A 29 -34.68 4.07 -1.35
N ASP A 30 -34.09 2.91 -1.06
CA ASP A 30 -34.78 1.65 -0.80
C ASP A 30 -34.30 1.03 0.54
N GLU A 31 -34.68 -0.21 0.83
CA GLU A 31 -34.26 -0.92 2.05
C GLU A 31 -32.72 -1.11 2.18
N PHE A 32 -31.99 -1.08 1.06
CA PHE A 32 -30.53 -1.18 1.04
C PHE A 32 -29.86 0.17 1.27
N GLY A 33 -30.44 1.26 0.78
CA GLY A 33 -29.94 2.63 0.93
C GLY A 33 -30.26 3.52 -0.27
N LYS A 34 -29.49 4.60 -0.44
CA LYS A 34 -29.63 5.52 -1.58
C LYS A 34 -29.25 4.82 -2.88
N TYR A 35 -30.00 5.06 -3.95
CA TYR A 35 -29.68 4.55 -5.28
C TYR A 35 -29.76 5.65 -6.34
N ALA A 36 -29.06 5.44 -7.47
CA ALA A 36 -29.17 6.26 -8.65
C ALA A 36 -29.34 5.39 -9.89
N LYS A 37 -30.22 5.83 -10.81
CA LYS A 37 -30.36 5.27 -12.16
C LYS A 37 -29.83 6.32 -13.13
N ILE A 38 -28.74 6.00 -13.83
CA ILE A 38 -27.97 6.96 -14.59
C ILE A 38 -27.81 6.45 -16.01
N ASN A 39 -28.13 7.30 -16.97
CA ASN A 39 -27.80 7.07 -18.38
C ASN A 39 -26.50 7.79 -18.69
N ILE A 40 -25.54 7.06 -19.23
CA ILE A 40 -24.24 7.59 -19.65
C ILE A 40 -24.18 7.45 -21.16
N ASP A 41 -23.97 8.58 -21.85
CA ASP A 41 -23.82 8.59 -23.32
C ASP A 41 -22.47 7.99 -23.70
N GLY A 42 -22.49 7.02 -24.59
CA GLY A 42 -21.30 6.33 -25.09
C GLY A 42 -21.35 4.81 -24.85
N ASP A 43 -20.48 4.11 -25.54
CA ASP A 43 -20.27 2.66 -25.38
C ASP A 43 -18.95 2.44 -24.65
N TYR A 44 -19.03 1.98 -23.42
CA TYR A 44 -17.88 1.82 -22.53
C TYR A 44 -17.74 0.38 -22.06
N ASN A 45 -16.52 -0.15 -22.08
CA ASN A 45 -16.22 -1.45 -21.50
C ASN A 45 -16.17 -1.40 -19.96
N ARG A 46 -15.89 -0.22 -19.40
CA ARG A 46 -15.89 0.04 -17.96
C ARG A 46 -16.25 1.50 -17.68
N VAL A 47 -16.82 1.71 -16.51
CA VAL A 47 -17.22 3.04 -16.03
C VAL A 47 -16.63 3.26 -14.66
N GLY A 48 -15.91 4.37 -14.49
CA GLY A 48 -15.37 4.78 -13.22
C GLY A 48 -16.37 5.66 -12.46
N PHE A 49 -16.34 5.57 -11.12
CA PHE A 49 -17.15 6.44 -10.29
C PHE A 49 -16.55 6.70 -8.92
N ILE A 50 -16.94 7.81 -8.33
CA ILE A 50 -16.61 8.22 -6.97
C ILE A 50 -17.92 8.61 -6.27
N ILE A 51 -18.14 8.13 -5.05
CA ILE A 51 -19.14 8.69 -4.14
C ILE A 51 -18.44 9.81 -3.38
N ARG A 52 -18.95 11.04 -3.52
CA ARG A 52 -18.32 12.25 -2.96
C ARG A 52 -19.35 13.28 -2.52
N THR A 53 -18.90 14.25 -1.71
CA THR A 53 -19.64 15.49 -1.48
C THR A 53 -19.28 16.53 -2.56
N ASN A 54 -20.05 17.62 -2.64
CA ASN A 54 -19.72 18.75 -3.51
C ASN A 54 -18.35 19.37 -3.20
N GLU A 55 -17.87 19.22 -1.97
CA GLU A 55 -16.54 19.66 -1.51
C GLU A 55 -15.43 18.63 -1.74
N TRP A 56 -15.68 17.58 -2.53
CA TRP A 56 -14.75 16.49 -2.85
C TRP A 56 -14.29 15.64 -1.65
N GLU A 57 -15.05 15.60 -0.57
CA GLU A 57 -14.87 14.55 0.42
C GLU A 57 -15.36 13.22 -0.18
N LYS A 58 -14.50 12.21 -0.18
CA LYS A 58 -14.77 10.92 -0.84
C LYS A 58 -15.17 9.83 0.17
N ASP A 59 -16.12 8.98 -0.22
CA ASP A 59 -16.42 7.71 0.43
C ASP A 59 -15.51 6.60 -0.15
N GLY A 60 -14.22 6.63 0.19
CA GLY A 60 -13.22 5.70 -0.31
C GLY A 60 -12.51 6.15 -1.58
N SER A 61 -11.85 5.20 -2.25
CA SER A 61 -11.10 5.42 -3.50
C SER A 61 -12.00 5.40 -4.73
N ASP A 62 -11.40 5.68 -5.89
CA ASP A 62 -12.05 5.54 -7.19
C ASP A 62 -12.42 4.07 -7.44
N ARG A 63 -13.64 3.83 -7.89
CA ARG A 63 -14.20 2.50 -8.14
C ARG A 63 -14.53 2.31 -9.62
N TRP A 64 -14.55 1.06 -10.08
CA TRP A 64 -14.81 0.72 -11.47
C TRP A 64 -15.92 -0.33 -11.59
N ILE A 65 -16.84 -0.10 -12.53
CA ILE A 65 -17.82 -1.05 -13.00
C ILE A 65 -17.24 -1.69 -14.25
N GLU A 66 -16.92 -2.99 -14.20
CA GLU A 66 -16.28 -3.72 -15.30
C GLU A 66 -17.23 -4.74 -15.96
N ASN A 67 -18.33 -5.10 -15.29
CA ASN A 67 -19.30 -6.08 -15.78
C ASN A 67 -20.49 -5.38 -16.46
N ILE A 68 -20.23 -4.71 -17.58
CA ILE A 68 -21.28 -4.09 -18.39
C ILE A 68 -21.76 -5.12 -19.43
N LYS A 69 -23.06 -5.47 -19.39
CA LYS A 69 -23.69 -6.38 -20.36
C LYS A 69 -24.79 -5.65 -21.12
N ASP A 70 -24.75 -5.71 -22.44
CA ASP A 70 -25.74 -5.05 -23.30
C ASP A 70 -25.93 -3.56 -22.95
N GLY A 71 -24.81 -2.87 -22.66
CA GLY A 71 -24.80 -1.46 -22.26
C GLY A 71 -25.41 -1.19 -20.88
N ARG A 72 -25.58 -2.20 -20.03
CA ARG A 72 -26.18 -2.07 -18.69
C ARG A 72 -25.33 -2.72 -17.62
N ALA A 73 -25.32 -2.10 -16.44
CA ALA A 73 -24.75 -2.68 -15.24
C ALA A 73 -25.57 -2.27 -14.02
N GLU A 74 -25.66 -3.16 -13.04
CA GLU A 74 -26.21 -2.88 -11.73
C GLU A 74 -25.18 -3.29 -10.68
N VAL A 75 -24.87 -2.38 -9.77
CA VAL A 75 -23.84 -2.60 -8.75
C VAL A 75 -24.31 -2.08 -7.39
N TRP A 76 -23.78 -2.69 -6.34
CA TRP A 76 -24.03 -2.32 -4.96
C TRP A 76 -22.73 -1.89 -4.30
N ILE A 77 -22.82 -0.89 -3.44
CA ILE A 77 -21.68 -0.33 -2.71
C ILE A 77 -22.05 -0.25 -1.23
N LEU A 78 -21.14 -0.66 -0.38
CA LEU A 78 -21.25 -0.44 1.06
C LEU A 78 -20.39 0.79 1.43
N SER A 79 -20.95 1.73 2.17
CA SER A 79 -20.23 2.94 2.61
C SER A 79 -18.98 2.56 3.39
N GLY A 80 -17.83 3.16 3.02
CA GLY A 80 -16.53 2.85 3.58
C GLY A 80 -15.85 1.58 3.05
N ASP A 81 -16.49 0.82 2.15
CA ASP A 81 -15.91 -0.33 1.47
C ASP A 81 -15.48 0.06 0.05
N GLU A 82 -14.26 -0.30 -0.33
CA GLU A 82 -13.73 -0.02 -1.68
C GLU A 82 -14.28 -0.98 -2.76
N LYS A 83 -14.95 -2.05 -2.33
CA LYS A 83 -15.42 -3.11 -3.22
C LYS A 83 -16.70 -2.72 -3.95
N VAL A 84 -16.76 -3.07 -5.24
CA VAL A 84 -17.96 -3.02 -6.09
C VAL A 84 -18.59 -4.39 -6.14
N TYR A 85 -19.85 -4.50 -5.74
CA TYR A 85 -20.60 -5.77 -5.72
C TYR A 85 -21.52 -5.86 -6.94
N ASN A 86 -21.49 -6.99 -7.65
CA ASN A 86 -22.34 -7.26 -8.82
C ASN A 86 -23.68 -7.94 -8.44
N SER A 87 -23.92 -8.12 -7.14
CA SER A 87 -25.18 -8.60 -6.57
C SER A 87 -25.36 -7.98 -5.20
N LYS A 88 -26.60 -7.85 -4.73
CA LYS A 88 -26.90 -7.27 -3.41
C LYS A 88 -26.09 -7.99 -2.33
N PRO A 89 -25.16 -7.31 -1.63
CA PRO A 89 -24.37 -7.94 -0.57
C PRO A 89 -25.27 -8.27 0.62
N SER A 90 -24.89 -9.29 1.38
CA SER A 90 -25.61 -9.65 2.60
C SER A 90 -25.63 -8.49 3.59
N SER A 91 -26.75 -8.27 4.24
CA SER A 91 -26.90 -7.37 5.38
C SER A 91 -26.39 -7.98 6.69
N ASP A 92 -25.98 -9.25 6.67
CA ASP A 92 -25.39 -9.89 7.84
C ASP A 92 -24.10 -9.20 8.23
N LEU A 93 -23.90 -8.98 9.51
CA LEU A 93 -22.72 -8.30 10.03
C LEU A 93 -21.44 -9.03 9.60
N SER A 94 -20.52 -8.32 8.99
CA SER A 94 -19.18 -8.81 8.62
C SER A 94 -18.12 -7.77 8.84
N ILE A 95 -16.91 -8.19 9.18
CA ILE A 95 -15.74 -7.31 9.29
C ILE A 95 -15.17 -7.10 7.88
N GLN A 96 -15.16 -5.87 7.40
CA GLN A 96 -14.59 -5.51 6.12
C GLN A 96 -13.10 -5.25 6.22
N LYS A 97 -12.66 -4.63 7.32
CA LYS A 97 -11.27 -4.24 7.52
C LYS A 97 -10.92 -4.13 9.01
N ALA A 98 -9.71 -4.54 9.35
CA ALA A 98 -9.09 -4.28 10.64
C ALA A 98 -7.69 -3.69 10.41
N SER A 99 -7.47 -2.43 10.74
CA SER A 99 -6.28 -1.66 10.40
C SER A 99 -5.51 -1.25 11.66
N ILE A 100 -4.23 -1.57 11.73
CA ILE A 100 -3.34 -1.12 12.82
C ILE A 100 -2.95 0.34 12.52
N ASP A 101 -3.54 1.28 13.25
CA ASP A 101 -3.37 2.72 13.00
C ASP A 101 -2.38 3.40 13.96
N SER A 102 -2.07 2.75 15.09
CA SER A 102 -0.94 3.09 15.95
C SER A 102 -0.42 1.83 16.67
N PHE A 103 0.64 1.94 17.46
CA PHE A 103 1.16 0.81 18.24
C PHE A 103 0.19 0.29 19.32
N ASN A 104 -0.91 0.98 19.58
CA ASN A 104 -1.92 0.58 20.55
C ASN A 104 -3.35 0.73 20.02
N GLU A 105 -3.56 1.06 18.74
CA GLU A 105 -4.88 1.29 18.17
C GLU A 105 -5.10 0.46 16.90
N ILE A 106 -6.23 -0.26 16.87
CA ILE A 106 -6.75 -0.92 15.68
C ILE A 106 -8.09 -0.29 15.35
N THR A 107 -8.24 0.19 14.11
CA THR A 107 -9.53 0.63 13.56
C THR A 107 -10.19 -0.52 12.84
N VAL A 108 -11.44 -0.82 13.23
CA VAL A 108 -12.26 -1.86 12.60
C VAL A 108 -13.41 -1.22 11.85
N THR A 109 -13.65 -1.70 10.63
CA THR A 109 -14.79 -1.30 9.79
C THR A 109 -15.62 -2.53 9.47
N THR A 110 -16.93 -2.42 9.65
CA THR A 110 -17.91 -3.46 9.31
C THR A 110 -18.81 -2.99 8.17
N ASN A 111 -19.45 -3.94 7.49
CA ASN A 111 -20.36 -3.64 6.38
C ASN A 111 -21.63 -2.89 6.81
N VAL A 112 -22.12 -3.17 8.03
CA VAL A 112 -23.29 -2.52 8.60
C VAL A 112 -23.01 -2.04 10.01
N PRO A 113 -23.67 -0.96 10.48
CA PRO A 113 -23.57 -0.52 11.87
C PRO A 113 -24.13 -1.58 12.83
N PHE A 114 -23.52 -1.71 13.99
CA PHE A 114 -24.02 -2.54 15.09
C PHE A 114 -23.68 -1.91 16.43
N HIS A 115 -24.29 -2.40 17.50
CA HIS A 115 -24.04 -1.89 18.86
C HIS A 115 -22.75 -2.52 19.41
N ILE A 116 -21.63 -1.75 19.39
CA ILE A 116 -20.27 -2.25 19.70
C ILE A 116 -20.07 -2.70 21.15
N LYS A 117 -21.00 -2.37 22.08
CA LYS A 117 -20.95 -2.77 23.48
C LYS A 117 -21.83 -3.99 23.80
N GLU A 118 -22.66 -4.43 22.85
CA GLU A 118 -23.57 -5.56 23.04
C GLU A 118 -23.02 -6.88 22.49
N ARG A 119 -21.89 -6.84 21.78
CA ARG A 119 -21.20 -8.03 21.26
C ARG A 119 -19.83 -8.17 21.88
N ASN A 120 -19.42 -9.40 22.11
CA ASN A 120 -18.07 -9.70 22.51
C ASN A 120 -17.12 -9.43 21.34
N ILE A 121 -16.10 -8.58 21.57
CA ILE A 121 -15.07 -8.22 20.59
C ILE A 121 -13.72 -8.59 21.19
N GLU A 122 -12.94 -9.39 20.47
CA GLU A 122 -11.67 -9.91 20.92
C GLU A 122 -10.59 -9.72 19.85
N ILE A 123 -9.33 -9.63 20.29
CA ILE A 123 -8.15 -9.75 19.45
C ILE A 123 -7.33 -10.92 19.96
N GLU A 124 -7.04 -11.88 19.08
CA GLU A 124 -6.28 -13.06 19.46
C GLU A 124 -4.87 -12.67 19.95
N GLY A 125 -4.54 -13.06 21.18
CA GLY A 125 -3.24 -12.80 21.79
C GLY A 125 -3.01 -11.37 22.31
N ILE A 126 -3.99 -10.47 22.24
CA ILE A 126 -3.90 -9.09 22.73
C ILE A 126 -5.07 -8.75 23.66
N LYS A 127 -4.75 -8.16 24.80
CA LYS A 127 -5.77 -7.62 25.70
C LYS A 127 -6.28 -6.26 25.24
N ILE A 128 -7.59 -6.14 25.21
CA ILE A 128 -8.28 -4.90 24.88
C ILE A 128 -8.44 -4.04 26.13
N LYS A 129 -7.98 -2.80 26.05
CA LYS A 129 -8.16 -1.79 27.10
C LYS A 129 -9.49 -1.04 26.95
N ASN A 130 -9.87 -0.70 25.74
CA ASN A 130 -11.09 0.07 25.45
C ASN A 130 -11.57 -0.13 24.02
N ILE A 131 -12.89 -0.03 23.81
CA ILE A 131 -13.53 0.02 22.50
C ILE A 131 -14.42 1.27 22.47
N SER A 132 -14.28 2.05 21.40
CA SER A 132 -15.05 3.29 21.22
C SER A 132 -15.37 3.53 19.74
N PRO A 133 -16.46 4.24 19.42
CA PRO A 133 -16.72 4.69 18.07
C PRO A 133 -15.53 5.45 17.47
N TYR A 134 -15.32 5.32 16.17
CA TYR A 134 -14.26 6.07 15.48
C TYR A 134 -14.55 7.57 15.52
N ASP A 135 -15.77 7.97 15.22
CA ASP A 135 -16.27 9.32 15.43
C ASP A 135 -16.96 9.40 16.79
N ARG A 136 -16.52 10.32 17.64
CA ARG A 136 -17.07 10.53 18.98
C ARG A 136 -18.56 10.88 18.99
N ASN A 137 -19.08 11.41 17.90
CA ASN A 137 -20.48 11.81 17.74
C ASN A 137 -21.39 10.65 17.29
N SER A 138 -20.83 9.52 16.88
CA SER A 138 -21.61 8.40 16.30
C SER A 138 -22.39 7.55 17.32
N GLY A 139 -22.18 7.76 18.62
CA GLY A 139 -22.77 6.87 19.65
C GLY A 139 -22.16 5.45 19.58
N ASN A 140 -22.84 4.49 20.26
CA ASN A 140 -22.36 3.10 20.30
C ASN A 140 -22.85 2.23 19.13
N ILE A 141 -23.72 2.75 18.27
CA ILE A 141 -24.17 2.08 17.04
C ILE A 141 -23.35 2.65 15.89
N THR A 142 -22.40 1.87 15.41
CA THR A 142 -21.45 2.33 14.39
C THR A 142 -20.93 1.15 13.55
N ASN A 143 -20.55 1.42 12.31
CA ASN A 143 -19.83 0.48 11.45
C ASN A 143 -18.31 0.72 11.46
N LYS A 144 -17.84 1.72 12.21
CA LYS A 144 -16.41 2.00 12.32
C LYS A 144 -16.06 2.35 13.77
N PHE A 145 -15.12 1.63 14.34
CA PHE A 145 -14.75 1.79 15.73
C PHE A 145 -13.26 1.54 15.96
N LYS A 146 -12.77 2.00 17.10
CA LYS A 146 -11.39 1.86 17.55
C LYS A 146 -11.31 0.86 18.68
N ILE A 147 -10.31 0.01 18.62
CA ILE A 147 -9.90 -0.87 19.69
C ILE A 147 -8.55 -0.36 20.20
N ILE A 148 -8.48 0.01 21.47
CA ILE A 148 -7.25 0.37 22.16
C ILE A 148 -6.75 -0.84 22.94
N THR A 149 -5.49 -1.21 22.74
CA THR A 149 -4.85 -2.36 23.39
C THR A 149 -4.12 -1.96 24.67
N GLU A 150 -3.97 -2.90 25.62
CA GLU A 150 -3.17 -2.68 26.83
C GLU A 150 -1.67 -2.66 26.53
N GLN A 151 -1.20 -3.58 25.67
CA GLN A 151 0.19 -3.68 25.24
C GLN A 151 0.39 -3.14 23.83
N LYS A 152 1.63 -2.81 23.51
CA LYS A 152 2.01 -2.44 22.15
C LYS A 152 1.83 -3.61 21.19
N ILE A 153 1.32 -3.30 20.00
CA ILE A 153 1.12 -4.22 18.90
C ILE A 153 2.47 -4.45 18.21
N ASP A 154 2.87 -5.71 18.04
CA ASP A 154 4.01 -6.07 17.22
C ASP A 154 3.61 -6.02 15.73
N LEU A 155 4.17 -5.06 14.98
CA LEU A 155 3.83 -4.84 13.58
C LEU A 155 4.30 -5.96 12.63
N LYS A 156 5.07 -6.92 13.12
CA LYS A 156 5.51 -8.10 12.36
C LYS A 156 4.53 -9.25 12.43
N GLN A 157 3.56 -9.17 13.34
CA GLN A 157 2.55 -10.20 13.53
C GLN A 157 1.22 -9.78 12.90
N THR A 158 0.46 -10.77 12.49
CA THR A 158 -0.93 -10.61 12.09
C THR A 158 -1.83 -11.05 13.23
N TYR A 159 -2.80 -10.23 13.60
CA TYR A 159 -3.74 -10.53 14.66
C TYR A 159 -5.12 -10.75 14.08
N LYS A 160 -5.88 -11.64 14.66
CA LYS A 160 -7.27 -11.89 14.30
C LYS A 160 -8.20 -11.06 15.17
N VAL A 161 -9.01 -10.24 14.54
CA VAL A 161 -10.14 -9.54 15.20
C VAL A 161 -11.36 -10.41 15.08
N LYS A 162 -12.00 -10.68 16.21
CA LYS A 162 -13.22 -11.51 16.33
C LYS A 162 -14.34 -10.65 16.86
N ILE A 163 -15.50 -10.76 16.26
CA ILE A 163 -16.77 -10.24 16.78
C ILE A 163 -17.70 -11.43 16.94
N GLU A 164 -18.39 -11.52 18.07
CA GLU A 164 -19.29 -12.61 18.37
C GLU A 164 -20.27 -12.90 17.23
N ASN A 165 -20.33 -14.17 16.80
CA ASN A 165 -21.15 -14.65 15.67
C ASN A 165 -20.84 -14.01 14.31
N VAL A 166 -19.61 -13.51 14.13
CA VAL A 166 -19.11 -12.94 12.88
C VAL A 166 -17.81 -13.63 12.50
N ALA A 167 -17.58 -13.85 11.20
CA ALA A 167 -16.30 -14.37 10.73
C ALA A 167 -15.14 -13.45 11.13
N ASP A 168 -14.04 -14.04 11.57
CA ASP A 168 -12.83 -13.31 11.97
C ASP A 168 -12.14 -12.67 10.75
N THR A 169 -11.34 -11.63 11.02
CA THR A 169 -10.56 -10.94 10.01
C THR A 169 -9.14 -10.67 10.53
N ASN A 170 -8.16 -10.83 9.67
CA ASN A 170 -6.78 -10.50 9.96
C ASN A 170 -6.56 -8.99 9.95
N THR A 171 -5.71 -8.50 10.87
CA THR A 171 -5.27 -7.11 10.84
C THR A 171 -4.31 -6.84 9.69
N GLU A 172 -4.39 -5.64 9.16
CA GLU A 172 -3.48 -5.09 8.16
C GLU A 172 -2.71 -3.89 8.74
N ILE A 173 -1.53 -3.61 8.19
CA ILE A 173 -0.78 -2.40 8.53
C ILE A 173 -1.51 -1.18 7.96
N GLY A 174 -1.90 -0.26 8.84
CA GLY A 174 -2.63 0.95 8.52
C GLY A 174 -1.79 2.22 8.67
N LYS A 175 -2.35 3.22 9.35
CA LYS A 175 -1.73 4.54 9.51
C LYS A 175 -0.49 4.54 10.40
N VAL A 176 -0.25 3.49 11.19
CA VAL A 176 0.89 3.39 12.10
C VAL A 176 2.22 3.71 11.43
N ILE A 177 2.41 3.32 10.16
CA ILE A 177 3.66 3.58 9.40
C ILE A 177 3.90 5.06 9.06
N ARG A 178 2.93 5.94 9.34
CA ARG A 178 3.02 7.40 9.13
C ARG A 178 3.12 8.16 10.45
N SER A 179 3.29 7.47 11.56
CA SER A 179 3.38 8.08 12.88
C SER A 179 4.82 8.43 13.24
N GLU A 180 5.00 9.49 14.02
CA GLU A 180 6.31 9.86 14.57
C GLU A 180 6.90 8.71 15.41
N GLU A 181 6.06 7.97 16.14
CA GLU A 181 6.50 6.82 16.93
C GLU A 181 7.09 5.71 16.05
N PHE A 182 6.52 5.49 14.85
CA PHE A 182 7.06 4.55 13.87
C PHE A 182 8.42 5.03 13.36
N ASP A 183 8.53 6.31 13.00
CA ASP A 183 9.79 6.89 12.54
C ASP A 183 10.86 6.79 13.62
N HIS A 184 10.58 7.18 14.85
CA HIS A 184 11.52 7.03 15.96
C HIS A 184 11.96 5.57 16.20
N SER A 185 11.02 4.63 16.05
CA SER A 185 11.30 3.21 16.27
C SER A 185 12.16 2.60 15.17
N PHE A 186 11.92 2.99 13.91
CA PHE A 186 12.46 2.31 12.74
C PHE A 186 13.32 3.17 11.81
N TYR A 187 13.54 4.46 12.11
CA TYR A 187 14.48 5.26 11.32
C TYR A 187 15.88 4.62 11.34
N TYR A 188 16.37 4.29 10.17
CA TYR A 188 17.71 3.76 9.96
C TYR A 188 18.61 4.82 9.31
N GLY A 189 19.57 5.33 10.07
CA GLY A 189 20.50 6.40 9.63
C GLY A 189 21.79 5.87 8.99
N GLY A 190 21.92 4.56 8.76
CA GLY A 190 23.09 3.97 8.09
C GLY A 190 23.13 4.29 6.60
N ASN A 191 24.32 4.12 6.01
CA ASN A 191 24.58 4.38 4.59
C ASN A 191 24.81 3.09 3.77
N ASP A 192 24.41 1.94 4.31
CA ASP A 192 24.66 0.61 3.76
C ASP A 192 23.39 -0.13 3.31
N LEU A 193 22.27 0.61 3.08
CA LEU A 193 21.12 0.05 2.39
C LEU A 193 21.48 -0.28 0.94
N GLY A 194 20.89 -1.36 0.43
CA GLY A 194 21.22 -1.89 -0.87
C GLY A 194 22.30 -2.97 -0.81
N ASN A 195 23.18 -2.99 -1.80
CA ASN A 195 24.33 -3.86 -1.82
C ASN A 195 25.66 -3.08 -1.69
N ILE A 196 26.62 -3.66 -0.95
CA ILE A 196 28.00 -3.19 -0.90
C ILE A 196 28.89 -4.32 -1.37
N TYR A 197 29.48 -4.15 -2.53
CA TYR A 197 30.35 -5.12 -3.18
C TYR A 197 31.83 -4.90 -2.83
N THR A 198 32.51 -6.01 -2.60
CA THR A 198 33.95 -6.16 -2.67
C THR A 198 34.29 -7.46 -3.38
N PRO A 199 35.52 -7.67 -3.91
CA PRO A 199 35.91 -8.96 -4.52
C PRO A 199 35.84 -10.15 -3.55
N GLN A 200 35.88 -9.92 -2.25
CA GLN A 200 35.87 -10.95 -1.21
C GLN A 200 34.47 -11.28 -0.72
N HIS A 201 33.55 -10.34 -0.76
CA HIS A 201 32.16 -10.51 -0.30
C HIS A 201 31.25 -9.42 -0.81
N THR A 202 29.95 -9.68 -0.84
CA THR A 202 28.90 -8.67 -1.04
C THR A 202 27.94 -8.70 0.14
N LYS A 203 27.73 -7.54 0.78
CA LYS A 203 26.75 -7.35 1.83
C LYS A 203 25.47 -6.78 1.24
N PHE A 204 24.34 -7.25 1.73
CA PHE A 204 23.01 -6.81 1.33
C PHE A 204 22.25 -6.38 2.56
N ARG A 205 21.58 -5.23 2.49
CA ARG A 205 20.71 -4.73 3.55
C ARG A 205 19.45 -4.11 2.96
N VAL A 206 18.29 -4.51 3.50
CA VAL A 206 16.98 -3.92 3.17
C VAL A 206 16.29 -3.44 4.43
N TRP A 207 15.57 -2.33 4.32
CA TRP A 207 14.72 -1.82 5.37
C TRP A 207 13.28 -2.32 5.15
N ALA A 208 12.80 -3.19 6.03
CA ALA A 208 11.47 -3.79 5.99
C ALA A 208 10.97 -4.02 7.43
N PRO A 209 10.60 -2.95 8.16
CA PRO A 209 10.34 -3.00 9.60
C PRO A 209 9.10 -3.81 9.97
N THR A 210 8.13 -3.94 9.08
CA THR A 210 6.89 -4.71 9.29
C THR A 210 6.98 -6.15 8.82
N ALA A 211 8.11 -6.55 8.23
CA ALA A 211 8.29 -7.91 7.78
C ALA A 211 8.60 -8.86 8.95
N SER A 212 7.97 -10.04 8.97
CA SER A 212 8.27 -11.13 9.90
C SER A 212 9.47 -11.96 9.45
N GLU A 213 9.70 -12.06 8.15
CA GLU A 213 10.81 -12.77 7.51
C GLU A 213 11.29 -12.00 6.27
N ALA A 214 12.58 -12.15 5.93
CA ALA A 214 13.13 -11.60 4.70
C ALA A 214 14.12 -12.58 4.05
N LYS A 215 14.14 -12.57 2.73
CA LYS A 215 15.05 -13.37 1.91
C LYS A 215 15.69 -12.50 0.84
N LEU A 216 16.97 -12.74 0.60
CA LEU A 216 17.67 -12.32 -0.60
C LEU A 216 17.43 -13.39 -1.67
N VAL A 217 16.94 -12.99 -2.84
CA VAL A 217 16.78 -13.89 -3.99
C VAL A 217 17.83 -13.53 -5.03
N THR A 218 18.66 -14.49 -5.43
CA THR A 218 19.78 -14.26 -6.35
C THR A 218 19.59 -14.96 -7.67
N TYR A 219 20.04 -14.32 -8.76
CA TYR A 219 19.91 -14.80 -10.14
C TYR A 219 21.23 -14.67 -10.87
N LYS A 220 21.56 -15.67 -11.69
CA LYS A 220 22.80 -15.65 -12.50
C LYS A 220 22.69 -14.76 -13.73
N LYS A 221 21.48 -14.67 -14.31
CA LYS A 221 21.20 -13.85 -15.49
C LYS A 221 20.03 -12.91 -15.22
N TRP A 222 20.02 -11.79 -15.91
CA TRP A 222 18.95 -10.78 -15.77
C TRP A 222 17.54 -11.33 -16.09
N ASN A 223 17.45 -12.28 -17.00
CA ASN A 223 16.18 -12.88 -17.48
C ASN A 223 15.79 -14.20 -16.78
N ASP A 224 16.58 -14.67 -15.81
CA ASP A 224 16.21 -15.86 -15.03
C ASP A 224 14.87 -15.61 -14.31
N LYS A 225 13.97 -16.59 -14.39
CA LYS A 225 12.65 -16.54 -13.75
C LYS A 225 12.64 -17.10 -12.33
N ILE A 226 13.59 -17.98 -12.04
CA ILE A 226 13.72 -18.66 -10.74
C ILE A 226 15.09 -18.32 -10.17
N GLY A 227 15.09 -17.75 -8.97
CA GLY A 227 16.29 -17.42 -8.21
C GLY A 227 16.56 -18.39 -7.06
N THR A 228 17.73 -18.26 -6.47
CA THR A 228 18.09 -18.97 -5.23
C THR A 228 17.74 -18.09 -4.04
N GLU A 229 16.89 -18.58 -3.14
CA GLU A 229 16.47 -17.89 -1.93
C GLU A 229 17.48 -18.12 -0.79
N ILE A 230 17.87 -17.05 -0.13
CA ILE A 230 18.79 -17.03 1.00
C ILE A 230 18.14 -16.26 2.14
N ASN A 231 17.96 -16.90 3.29
CA ASN A 231 17.37 -16.24 4.45
C ASN A 231 18.25 -15.09 4.92
N MET A 232 17.63 -13.96 5.18
CA MET A 232 18.28 -12.78 5.75
C MET A 232 18.15 -12.77 7.27
N GLN A 233 19.12 -12.17 7.94
CA GLN A 233 19.10 -11.97 9.38
C GLN A 233 18.50 -10.61 9.72
N GLN A 234 17.59 -10.60 10.70
CA GLN A 234 17.07 -9.37 11.25
C GLN A 234 18.20 -8.55 11.91
N SER A 235 18.14 -7.24 11.75
CA SER A 235 19.09 -6.28 12.30
C SER A 235 18.36 -5.09 12.91
N GLU A 236 19.12 -4.08 13.35
CA GLU A 236 18.59 -2.88 14.00
C GLU A 236 17.61 -2.10 13.13
N LYS A 237 16.71 -1.37 13.77
CA LYS A 237 15.77 -0.43 13.14
C LYS A 237 14.92 -1.03 12.01
N GLY A 238 14.55 -2.31 12.12
CA GLY A 238 13.72 -2.99 11.12
C GLY A 238 14.46 -3.31 9.82
N THR A 239 15.79 -3.30 9.82
CA THR A 239 16.60 -3.74 8.67
C THR A 239 16.84 -5.24 8.71
N TRP A 240 17.13 -5.80 7.54
CA TRP A 240 17.50 -7.19 7.31
C TRP A 240 18.79 -7.24 6.53
N LYS A 241 19.70 -8.16 6.86
CA LYS A 241 21.03 -8.28 6.26
C LYS A 241 21.33 -9.71 5.80
N ALA A 242 22.10 -9.80 4.72
CA ALA A 242 22.73 -11.03 4.26
C ALA A 242 24.13 -10.72 3.74
N GLU A 243 25.03 -11.71 3.74
CA GLU A 243 26.37 -11.60 3.18
C GLU A 243 26.67 -12.82 2.32
N LEU A 244 27.14 -12.58 1.12
CA LEU A 244 27.64 -13.62 0.20
C LEU A 244 29.15 -13.51 0.10
N LYS A 245 29.84 -14.61 0.38
CA LYS A 245 31.29 -14.71 0.28
C LYS A 245 31.75 -14.86 -1.17
N GLY A 246 32.93 -14.38 -1.47
CA GLY A 246 33.54 -14.44 -2.79
C GLY A 246 33.05 -13.33 -3.72
N ASN A 247 33.54 -13.36 -4.94
CA ASN A 247 33.22 -12.35 -5.95
C ASN A 247 31.84 -12.57 -6.53
N GLN A 248 30.90 -11.67 -6.21
CA GLN A 248 29.52 -11.69 -6.67
C GLN A 248 29.24 -10.68 -7.81
N LYS A 249 30.28 -10.11 -8.43
CA LYS A 249 30.11 -9.18 -9.55
C LYS A 249 29.31 -9.82 -10.68
N GLY A 250 28.31 -9.13 -11.19
CA GLY A 250 27.40 -9.61 -12.23
C GLY A 250 26.20 -10.42 -11.73
N LEU A 251 26.09 -10.66 -10.42
CA LEU A 251 24.92 -11.29 -9.82
C LEU A 251 23.73 -10.32 -9.86
N TYR A 252 22.55 -10.83 -10.20
CA TYR A 252 21.29 -10.09 -10.06
C TYR A 252 20.55 -10.53 -8.81
N TYR A 253 19.73 -9.64 -8.24
CA TYR A 253 19.04 -9.94 -7.00
C TYR A 253 17.74 -9.14 -6.82
N THR A 254 16.87 -9.69 -5.97
CA THR A 254 15.67 -9.05 -5.42
C THR A 254 15.60 -9.30 -3.92
N TYR A 255 14.72 -8.60 -3.24
CA TYR A 255 14.34 -8.95 -1.87
C TYR A 255 12.93 -9.54 -1.86
N LYS A 256 12.73 -10.55 -1.02
CA LYS A 256 11.44 -11.17 -0.78
C LYS A 256 11.14 -11.07 0.71
N VAL A 257 10.06 -10.39 1.06
CA VAL A 257 9.69 -10.11 2.45
C VAL A 257 8.31 -10.72 2.76
N LYS A 258 8.15 -11.20 3.99
CA LYS A 258 6.87 -11.73 4.47
C LYS A 258 6.17 -10.69 5.31
N ILE A 259 5.00 -10.25 4.86
CA ILE A 259 4.13 -9.32 5.57
C ILE A 259 2.79 -10.02 5.79
N GLY A 260 2.42 -10.22 7.06
CA GLY A 260 1.34 -11.13 7.39
C GLY A 260 1.64 -12.54 6.86
N ASP A 261 0.70 -13.14 6.15
CA ASP A 261 0.84 -14.47 5.56
C ASP A 261 1.38 -14.46 4.12
N LYS A 262 1.68 -13.28 3.57
CA LYS A 262 2.05 -13.13 2.15
C LYS A 262 3.55 -12.85 2.00
N TRP A 263 4.17 -13.58 1.06
CA TRP A 263 5.47 -13.24 0.54
C TRP A 263 5.35 -12.27 -0.62
N ILE A 264 6.08 -11.18 -0.55
CA ILE A 264 6.14 -10.13 -1.58
C ILE A 264 7.59 -10.01 -2.03
N GLU A 265 7.81 -10.15 -3.33
CA GLU A 265 9.13 -9.97 -3.94
C GLU A 265 9.17 -8.64 -4.67
N ALA A 266 10.25 -7.88 -4.47
CA ALA A 266 10.44 -6.57 -5.06
C ALA A 266 11.92 -6.32 -5.37
N VAL A 267 12.16 -5.44 -6.34
CA VAL A 267 13.49 -4.90 -6.60
C VAL A 267 13.94 -4.03 -5.42
N ASP A 268 15.23 -4.03 -5.18
CA ASP A 268 15.86 -3.19 -4.15
C ASP A 268 15.76 -1.70 -4.51
N PRO A 269 15.08 -0.86 -3.71
CA PRO A 269 14.98 0.58 -3.97
C PRO A 269 16.33 1.30 -3.85
N TYR A 270 17.33 0.68 -3.21
CA TYR A 270 18.69 1.19 -3.07
C TYR A 270 19.68 0.48 -3.98
N ALA A 271 19.23 -0.23 -5.00
CA ALA A 271 20.10 -0.89 -5.97
C ALA A 271 20.99 0.14 -6.68
N ARG A 272 22.30 -0.11 -6.68
CA ARG A 272 23.29 0.78 -7.33
C ARG A 272 23.36 0.60 -8.84
N ALA A 273 22.85 -0.54 -9.32
CA ALA A 273 22.64 -0.85 -10.73
C ALA A 273 21.42 -1.77 -10.85
N ALA A 274 20.78 -1.76 -12.01
CA ALA A 274 19.60 -2.56 -12.27
C ALA A 274 19.77 -3.39 -13.57
N SER A 275 18.99 -4.45 -13.67
CA SER A 275 18.84 -5.25 -14.87
C SER A 275 18.07 -4.50 -15.97
N VAL A 276 17.96 -5.10 -17.14
CA VAL A 276 17.06 -4.63 -18.21
C VAL A 276 15.66 -4.46 -17.65
N ASN A 277 15.01 -3.35 -17.94
CA ASN A 277 13.69 -2.92 -17.44
C ASN A 277 13.60 -2.66 -15.92
N GLY A 278 14.72 -2.75 -15.18
CA GLY A 278 14.70 -2.50 -13.74
C GLY A 278 14.10 -3.61 -12.88
N ASP A 279 13.89 -4.82 -13.43
CA ASP A 279 13.22 -5.93 -12.73
C ASP A 279 14.04 -6.51 -11.56
N LYS A 280 15.35 -6.30 -11.56
CA LYS A 280 16.28 -6.80 -10.53
C LYS A 280 17.37 -5.78 -10.26
N GLY A 281 17.87 -5.75 -9.03
CA GLY A 281 19.14 -5.09 -8.73
C GLY A 281 20.30 -5.89 -9.31
N ALA A 282 21.44 -5.23 -9.54
CA ALA A 282 22.66 -5.86 -10.02
C ALA A 282 23.86 -5.50 -9.14
N VAL A 283 24.72 -6.49 -8.90
CA VAL A 283 25.98 -6.29 -8.19
C VAL A 283 27.06 -5.87 -9.17
N VAL A 284 27.55 -4.66 -9.03
CA VAL A 284 28.57 -4.09 -9.94
C VAL A 284 29.75 -3.57 -9.14
N ASP A 285 30.93 -3.58 -9.77
CA ASP A 285 32.06 -2.82 -9.29
C ASP A 285 31.98 -1.39 -9.85
N LEU A 286 31.60 -0.43 -9.02
CA LEU A 286 31.43 0.96 -9.45
C LEU A 286 32.75 1.61 -9.89
N GLU A 287 33.91 1.15 -9.40
CA GLU A 287 35.18 1.68 -9.81
C GLU A 287 35.50 1.35 -11.30
N GLU A 288 35.03 0.21 -11.79
CA GLU A 288 35.17 -0.17 -13.19
C GLU A 288 34.25 0.61 -14.13
N THR A 289 33.20 1.24 -13.61
CA THR A 289 32.26 2.04 -14.44
C THR A 289 32.78 3.43 -14.76
N ASN A 290 33.82 3.87 -14.09
CA ASN A 290 34.40 5.20 -14.29
C ASN A 290 35.11 5.30 -15.65
N PRO A 291 34.81 6.34 -16.45
CA PRO A 291 35.57 6.60 -17.68
C PRO A 291 37.05 6.81 -17.38
N LYS A 292 37.92 6.52 -18.36
CA LYS A 292 39.33 6.83 -18.26
C LYS A 292 39.53 8.31 -17.92
N LYS A 293 40.44 8.62 -16.97
CA LYS A 293 40.72 9.98 -16.46
C LYS A 293 39.57 10.62 -15.65
N TRP A 294 38.51 9.89 -15.24
CA TRP A 294 37.42 10.42 -14.41
C TRP A 294 37.92 11.12 -13.14
N LYS A 295 38.89 10.52 -12.43
CA LYS A 295 39.50 11.07 -11.21
C LYS A 295 40.33 12.34 -11.46
N ALA A 296 40.73 12.60 -12.71
CA ALA A 296 41.49 13.81 -13.10
C ALA A 296 40.57 15.00 -13.47
N ASN A 297 39.27 14.78 -13.56
CA ASN A 297 38.30 15.84 -13.85
C ASN A 297 38.27 16.86 -12.70
N LYS A 298 38.52 18.13 -13.04
CA LYS A 298 38.30 19.24 -12.11
C LYS A 298 36.83 19.60 -12.09
N LYS A 299 36.19 19.49 -10.93
CA LYS A 299 34.82 19.99 -10.76
C LYS A 299 34.83 21.52 -10.89
N LEU A 300 33.99 22.07 -11.76
CA LEU A 300 33.71 23.50 -11.79
C LEU A 300 33.06 23.87 -10.43
N LYS A 301 33.57 24.96 -9.86
CA LYS A 301 32.98 25.53 -8.64
C LYS A 301 32.06 26.66 -9.07
N PHE A 302 30.76 26.51 -8.80
CA PHE A 302 29.82 27.61 -8.91
C PHE A 302 29.83 28.39 -7.60
N ILE A 303 29.82 29.72 -7.70
CA ILE A 303 29.69 30.61 -6.54
C ILE A 303 28.20 30.68 -6.15
N ASN A 304 27.34 30.84 -7.14
CA ASN A 304 25.90 30.88 -6.96
C ASN A 304 25.25 29.76 -7.78
N PRO A 305 24.16 29.10 -7.28
CA PRO A 305 23.41 28.14 -8.06
C PRO A 305 22.86 28.71 -9.38
N GLU A 306 22.57 30.01 -9.41
CA GLU A 306 22.00 30.72 -10.56
C GLU A 306 23.00 30.84 -11.74
N ASP A 307 24.30 30.65 -11.48
CA ASP A 307 25.34 30.65 -12.53
C ASP A 307 25.36 29.35 -13.34
N ALA A 308 24.56 28.35 -12.95
CA ALA A 308 24.51 27.07 -13.62
C ALA A 308 23.56 27.09 -14.83
N ILE A 309 24.09 26.71 -15.99
CA ILE A 309 23.28 26.39 -17.16
C ILE A 309 22.88 24.90 -17.06
N ILE A 310 21.61 24.64 -16.85
CA ILE A 310 21.08 23.29 -16.74
C ILE A 310 20.50 22.88 -18.09
N TYR A 311 20.99 21.77 -18.63
CA TYR A 311 20.48 21.17 -19.87
C TYR A 311 19.96 19.79 -19.55
N GLU A 312 18.64 19.59 -19.69
CA GLU A 312 17.99 18.30 -19.53
C GLU A 312 17.70 17.69 -20.89
N LEU A 313 18.08 16.45 -21.10
CA LEU A 313 17.84 15.73 -22.34
C LEU A 313 17.53 14.26 -22.09
N HIS A 314 16.73 13.69 -22.96
CA HIS A 314 16.52 12.26 -23.06
C HIS A 314 17.49 11.67 -24.08
N VAL A 315 18.41 10.80 -23.65
CA VAL A 315 19.50 10.30 -24.50
C VAL A 315 18.98 9.64 -25.78
N ARG A 316 17.93 8.83 -25.67
CA ARG A 316 17.33 8.16 -26.83
C ARG A 316 16.81 9.18 -27.86
N ASP A 317 16.07 10.17 -27.39
CA ASP A 317 15.44 11.16 -28.29
C ASP A 317 16.49 12.04 -28.96
N LEU A 318 17.59 12.32 -28.28
CA LEU A 318 18.72 13.06 -28.84
C LEU A 318 19.54 12.24 -29.84
N SER A 319 19.68 10.91 -29.62
CA SER A 319 20.59 10.06 -30.38
C SER A 319 19.90 9.19 -31.43
N ILE A 320 18.56 9.15 -31.46
CA ILE A 320 17.82 8.38 -32.47
C ILE A 320 17.96 9.04 -33.84
N GLN A 321 18.37 8.27 -34.80
CA GLN A 321 18.37 8.72 -36.20
C GLN A 321 16.95 8.56 -36.75
N PRO A 322 16.44 9.52 -37.54
CA PRO A 322 15.14 9.43 -38.17
C PRO A 322 15.05 8.30 -39.20
#